data_c060d74c4add194e3e31f35e064aed0f
#
_entry.id   c060d74c4add194e3e31f35e064aed0f
#
_cell.length_a   1.000
_cell.length_b   1.000
_cell.length_c   1.000
_cell.angle_alpha   90.00
_cell.angle_beta   90.00
_cell.angle_gamma   90.00
#
_symmetry.space_group_name_H-M   'P 1'
#
loop_
_entity.id
_entity.type
_entity.pdbx_description
1 polymer ?
#
loop_
_entity_poly.entity_id
_entity_poly.type
_entity_poly.pdbx_seq_one_letter_code
_entity_poly.pdbx_strand_id
1 'polypeptide(L)'
;MIRPAKPSDASRIAEIIITNYRVNFYPFFRNDEFYFSELNVVDMAAEYTEGSEELTNTCVYDDKGVIKGIIRINGTEIVKLYVEPQFQSGGIGAELLGFAVEKFGAEWLWALEYNERGIAFYRRHGFELTGEKMIEDEWVPLVKLARIAEK
;
A
#
# COMPACT_ATOMS: atom_id res chain seq x y z
N MET A 1 2.06 -15.85 -6.17
CA MET A 1 2.91 -16.20 -5.02
C MET A 1 3.52 -14.93 -4.43
N ILE A 2 3.51 -14.82 -3.12
CA ILE A 2 4.07 -13.66 -2.43
C ILE A 2 5.53 -13.95 -2.10
N ARG A 3 6.42 -13.03 -2.47
CA ARG A 3 7.86 -13.17 -2.23
C ARG A 3 8.49 -11.81 -1.88
N PRO A 4 9.69 -11.81 -1.28
CA PRO A 4 10.41 -10.56 -1.07
C PRO A 4 10.69 -9.86 -2.40
N ALA A 5 10.65 -8.52 -2.38
CA ALA A 5 10.96 -7.71 -3.54
C ALA A 5 12.45 -7.79 -3.88
N LYS A 6 12.75 -7.71 -5.18
CA LYS A 6 14.13 -7.66 -5.71
C LYS A 6 14.37 -6.29 -6.36
N PRO A 7 15.65 -5.87 -6.49
CA PRO A 7 15.94 -4.61 -7.20
C PRO A 7 15.33 -4.54 -8.59
N SER A 8 15.22 -5.67 -9.29
CA SER A 8 14.59 -5.73 -10.61
C SER A 8 13.09 -5.46 -10.61
N ASP A 9 12.44 -5.48 -9.45
CA ASP A 9 11.02 -5.17 -9.32
C ASP A 9 10.75 -3.67 -9.15
N ALA A 10 11.79 -2.86 -8.96
CA ALA A 10 11.65 -1.45 -8.54
C ALA A 10 10.72 -0.63 -9.43
N SER A 11 10.87 -0.72 -10.75
CA SER A 11 10.03 0.05 -11.67
C SER A 11 8.58 -0.37 -11.58
N ARG A 12 8.33 -1.66 -11.43
CA ARG A 12 6.96 -2.19 -11.34
C ARG A 12 6.31 -1.81 -10.01
N ILE A 13 7.08 -1.85 -8.91
CA ILE A 13 6.61 -1.37 -7.60
C ILE A 13 6.20 0.10 -7.71
N ALA A 14 7.05 0.93 -8.31
CA ALA A 14 6.77 2.35 -8.48
C ALA A 14 5.51 2.59 -9.32
N GLU A 15 5.32 1.83 -10.41
CA GLU A 15 4.12 1.93 -11.23
C GLU A 15 2.86 1.64 -10.44
N ILE A 16 2.87 0.56 -9.66
CA ILE A 16 1.69 0.16 -8.88
C ILE A 16 1.34 1.23 -7.85
N ILE A 17 2.34 1.75 -7.13
CA ILE A 17 2.12 2.78 -6.12
C ILE A 17 1.56 4.05 -6.75
N ILE A 18 2.21 4.56 -7.79
CA ILE A 18 1.83 5.82 -8.42
C ILE A 18 0.44 5.71 -9.08
N THR A 19 0.16 4.59 -9.76
CA THR A 19 -1.15 4.36 -10.36
C THR A 19 -2.25 4.39 -9.32
N ASN A 20 -2.03 3.75 -8.16
CA ASN A 20 -3.01 3.75 -7.08
C ASN A 20 -3.20 5.15 -6.48
N TYR A 21 -2.14 5.93 -6.35
CA TYR A 21 -2.26 7.32 -5.89
C TYR A 21 -3.09 8.15 -6.85
N ARG A 22 -2.88 7.99 -8.15
CA ARG A 22 -3.66 8.71 -9.18
C ARG A 22 -5.12 8.29 -9.21
N VAL A 23 -5.40 7.02 -8.99
CA VAL A 23 -6.78 6.50 -8.99
C VAL A 23 -7.51 6.90 -7.70
N ASN A 24 -6.84 6.81 -6.54
CA ASN A 24 -7.51 6.94 -5.24
C ASN A 24 -7.41 8.33 -4.63
N PHE A 25 -6.38 9.10 -4.94
CA PHE A 25 -6.13 10.41 -4.30
C PHE A 25 -6.43 11.57 -5.25
N TYR A 26 -5.97 11.50 -6.48
CA TYR A 26 -6.12 12.58 -7.43
C TYR A 26 -7.58 13.06 -7.60
N PRO A 27 -8.58 12.17 -7.68
CA PRO A 27 -9.98 12.63 -7.83
C PRO A 27 -10.45 13.57 -6.72
N PHE A 28 -9.87 13.47 -5.54
CA PHE A 28 -10.24 14.32 -4.40
C PHE A 28 -9.44 15.62 -4.34
N PHE A 29 -8.15 15.55 -4.67
CA PHE A 29 -7.25 16.68 -4.45
C PHE A 29 -6.96 17.48 -5.72
N ARG A 30 -7.09 16.89 -6.89
CA ARG A 30 -6.90 17.55 -8.21
C ARG A 30 -5.59 18.31 -8.32
N ASN A 31 -4.53 17.86 -7.67
CA ASN A 31 -3.22 18.48 -7.70
C ASN A 31 -2.40 17.87 -8.84
N ASP A 32 -2.51 18.48 -10.04
CA ASP A 32 -1.85 17.98 -11.24
C ASP A 32 -0.33 17.96 -11.09
N GLU A 33 0.24 19.00 -10.51
CA GLU A 33 1.69 19.09 -10.35
C GLU A 33 2.22 17.96 -9.46
N PHE A 34 1.57 17.69 -8.35
CA PHE A 34 2.00 16.63 -7.45
C PHE A 34 1.84 15.25 -8.08
N TYR A 35 0.64 14.92 -8.57
CA TYR A 35 0.34 13.55 -9.01
C TYR A 35 0.86 13.20 -10.40
N PHE A 36 1.14 14.18 -11.24
CA PHE A 36 1.56 13.94 -12.62
C PHE A 36 2.90 14.56 -12.99
N SER A 37 3.61 15.17 -12.03
CA SER A 37 4.95 15.69 -12.24
C SER A 37 5.88 15.31 -11.10
N GLU A 38 5.57 15.69 -9.86
CA GLU A 38 6.43 15.36 -8.71
C GLU A 38 6.47 13.85 -8.44
N LEU A 39 5.32 13.18 -8.48
CA LEU A 39 5.27 11.72 -8.45
C LEU A 39 5.61 11.20 -9.83
N ASN A 40 6.74 10.52 -9.95
CA ASN A 40 7.15 9.90 -11.20
C ASN A 40 7.87 8.58 -10.95
N VAL A 41 7.81 7.70 -11.94
CA VAL A 41 8.32 6.33 -11.80
C VAL A 41 9.83 6.30 -11.58
N VAL A 42 10.56 7.17 -12.24
CA VAL A 42 12.03 7.18 -12.14
C VAL A 42 12.48 7.49 -10.71
N ASP A 43 11.95 8.55 -10.13
CA ASP A 43 12.31 8.97 -8.78
C ASP A 43 11.85 7.95 -7.73
N MET A 44 10.63 7.44 -7.87
CA MET A 44 10.11 6.47 -6.92
C MET A 44 10.86 5.14 -7.01
N ALA A 45 11.14 4.66 -8.21
CA ALA A 45 11.90 3.42 -8.38
C ALA A 45 13.29 3.50 -7.75
N ALA A 46 13.89 4.69 -7.73
CA ALA A 46 15.21 4.91 -7.13
C ALA A 46 15.21 4.66 -5.61
N GLU A 47 14.05 4.69 -4.95
CA GLU A 47 13.95 4.39 -3.52
C GLU A 47 14.05 2.88 -3.25
N TYR A 48 13.81 2.04 -4.25
CA TYR A 48 13.76 0.59 -4.11
C TYR A 48 15.04 -0.06 -4.65
N THR A 49 16.17 0.38 -4.10
CA THR A 49 17.49 -0.13 -4.48
C THR A 49 17.94 -1.22 -3.51
N GLU A 50 18.93 -2.01 -3.93
CA GLU A 50 19.48 -3.07 -3.08
C GLU A 50 20.00 -2.46 -1.77
N GLY A 51 19.59 -3.06 -0.64
CA GLY A 51 19.97 -2.60 0.69
C GLY A 51 19.14 -1.45 1.23
N SER A 52 18.23 -0.88 0.43
CA SER A 52 17.35 0.16 0.94
C SER A 52 16.32 -0.44 1.90
N GLU A 53 15.89 0.35 2.88
CA GLU A 53 14.85 -0.05 3.82
C GLU A 53 13.52 -0.28 3.08
N GLU A 54 13.23 0.55 2.10
CA GLU A 54 12.03 0.45 1.28
C GLU A 54 11.95 -0.90 0.58
N LEU A 55 13.02 -1.31 -0.09
CA LEU A 55 13.04 -2.59 -0.79
C LEU A 55 12.99 -3.76 0.20
N THR A 56 13.80 -3.70 1.26
CA THR A 56 13.93 -4.76 2.27
C THR A 56 12.58 -5.05 2.93
N ASN A 57 11.75 -4.04 3.14
CA ASN A 57 10.47 -4.16 3.82
C ASN A 57 9.29 -4.42 2.88
N THR A 58 9.55 -4.64 1.59
CA THR A 58 8.49 -4.85 0.59
C THR A 58 8.45 -6.30 0.13
N CYS A 59 7.24 -6.84 0.03
CA CYS A 59 6.95 -8.10 -0.65
C CYS A 59 6.04 -7.83 -1.85
N VAL A 60 6.15 -8.65 -2.87
CA VAL A 60 5.36 -8.52 -4.09
C VAL A 60 4.52 -9.77 -4.31
N TYR A 61 3.36 -9.58 -4.94
CA TYR A 61 2.54 -10.69 -5.43
C TYR A 61 2.96 -10.98 -6.86
N ASP A 62 3.65 -12.09 -7.04
CA ASP A 62 4.21 -12.50 -8.32
C ASP A 62 3.39 -13.65 -8.89
N ASP A 63 2.67 -13.40 -9.98
CA ASP A 63 1.91 -14.41 -10.70
C ASP A 63 2.64 -14.74 -11.99
N LYS A 64 3.49 -15.77 -11.94
CA LYS A 64 4.27 -16.28 -13.08
C LYS A 64 5.06 -15.18 -13.79
N GLY A 65 5.71 -14.33 -13.01
CA GLY A 65 6.54 -13.23 -13.52
C GLY A 65 5.82 -11.91 -13.68
N VAL A 66 4.51 -11.87 -13.45
CA VAL A 66 3.71 -10.64 -13.50
C VAL A 66 3.46 -10.15 -12.08
N ILE A 67 4.00 -9.00 -11.74
CA ILE A 67 3.80 -8.41 -10.41
C ILE A 67 2.45 -7.69 -10.42
N LYS A 68 1.53 -8.17 -9.56
CA LYS A 68 0.16 -7.69 -9.52
C LYS A 68 -0.18 -6.86 -8.29
N GLY A 69 0.64 -6.93 -7.26
CA GLY A 69 0.42 -6.19 -6.02
C GLY A 69 1.68 -6.13 -5.19
N ILE A 70 1.66 -5.24 -4.20
CA ILE A 70 2.79 -5.04 -3.27
C ILE A 70 2.28 -4.82 -1.87
N ILE A 71 3.10 -5.18 -0.88
CA ILE A 71 2.88 -4.80 0.51
C ILE A 71 4.21 -4.41 1.14
N ARG A 72 4.22 -3.30 1.85
CA ARG A 72 5.38 -2.82 2.58
C ARG A 72 5.04 -2.74 4.06
N ILE A 73 5.88 -3.38 4.88
CA ILE A 73 5.68 -3.47 6.33
C ILE A 73 6.86 -2.80 7.04
N ASN A 74 6.57 -2.03 8.06
CA ASN A 74 7.59 -1.48 8.95
C ASN A 74 7.20 -1.84 10.38
N GLY A 75 7.89 -2.84 10.97
CA GLY A 75 7.51 -3.38 12.26
C GLY A 75 6.14 -4.05 12.17
N THR A 76 5.14 -3.50 12.84
CA THR A 76 3.75 -3.99 12.77
C THR A 76 2.85 -3.06 11.95
N GLU A 77 3.41 -2.02 11.37
CA GLU A 77 2.65 -1.10 10.52
C GLU A 77 2.61 -1.59 9.07
N ILE A 78 1.43 -1.61 8.48
CA ILE A 78 1.29 -1.76 7.03
C ILE A 78 1.46 -0.37 6.43
N VAL A 79 2.63 -0.11 5.84
CA VAL A 79 2.96 1.20 5.28
C VAL A 79 2.27 1.40 3.93
N LYS A 80 2.27 0.36 3.10
CA LYS A 80 1.64 0.38 1.78
C LYS A 80 1.06 -1.00 1.47
N LEU A 81 -0.14 -1.00 0.91
CA LEU A 81 -0.77 -2.21 0.36
C LEU A 81 -1.53 -1.78 -0.89
N TYR A 82 -1.01 -2.14 -2.04
CA TYR A 82 -1.61 -1.75 -3.32
C TYR A 82 -1.66 -2.92 -4.28
N VAL A 83 -2.78 -3.03 -4.99
CA VAL A 83 -2.97 -3.98 -6.08
C VAL A 83 -3.15 -3.17 -7.35
N GLU A 84 -2.50 -3.61 -8.43
CA GLU A 84 -2.70 -2.99 -9.73
C GLU A 84 -4.20 -2.92 -10.02
N PRO A 85 -4.74 -1.75 -10.41
CA PRO A 85 -6.20 -1.61 -10.59
C PRO A 85 -6.85 -2.66 -11.49
N GLN A 86 -6.15 -3.11 -12.53
CA GLN A 86 -6.67 -4.13 -13.45
C GLN A 86 -6.87 -5.48 -12.77
N PHE A 87 -6.20 -5.75 -11.66
CA PHE A 87 -6.24 -7.02 -10.95
C PHE A 87 -6.96 -6.96 -9.61
N GLN A 88 -7.60 -5.85 -9.31
CA GLN A 88 -8.37 -5.70 -8.07
C GLN A 88 -9.63 -6.58 -8.08
N SER A 89 -10.16 -6.87 -6.90
CA SER A 89 -11.34 -7.69 -6.69
C SER A 89 -11.15 -9.19 -7.01
N GLY A 90 -9.88 -9.62 -7.17
CA GLY A 90 -9.55 -11.03 -7.39
C GLY A 90 -8.96 -11.74 -6.17
N GLY A 91 -8.98 -11.09 -5.00
CA GLY A 91 -8.46 -11.69 -3.77
C GLY A 91 -6.99 -11.42 -3.47
N ILE A 92 -6.27 -10.73 -4.35
CA ILE A 92 -4.83 -10.46 -4.17
C ILE A 92 -4.59 -9.60 -2.92
N GLY A 93 -5.40 -8.54 -2.74
CA GLY A 93 -5.28 -7.69 -1.56
C GLY A 93 -5.49 -8.46 -0.26
N ALA A 94 -6.47 -9.36 -0.25
CA ALA A 94 -6.74 -10.20 0.92
C ALA A 94 -5.60 -11.16 1.21
N GLU A 95 -4.98 -11.74 0.17
CA GLU A 95 -3.84 -12.63 0.34
C GLU A 95 -2.61 -11.88 0.88
N LEU A 96 -2.34 -10.68 0.36
CA LEU A 96 -1.24 -9.85 0.84
C LEU A 96 -1.46 -9.44 2.30
N LEU A 97 -2.67 -9.04 2.64
CA LEU A 97 -3.00 -8.66 4.02
C LEU A 97 -2.85 -9.84 4.98
N GLY A 98 -3.41 -10.99 4.61
CA GLY A 98 -3.29 -12.21 5.42
C GLY A 98 -1.85 -12.64 5.62
N PHE A 99 -1.03 -12.55 4.57
CA PHE A 99 0.40 -12.81 4.64
C PHE A 99 1.09 -11.88 5.65
N ALA A 100 0.78 -10.58 5.61
CA ALA A 100 1.38 -9.62 6.52
C ALA A 100 0.99 -9.89 7.98
N VAL A 101 -0.27 -10.24 8.23
CA VAL A 101 -0.74 -10.56 9.57
C VAL A 101 -0.06 -11.84 10.09
N GLU A 102 -0.02 -12.89 9.30
CA GLU A 102 0.58 -14.16 9.72
C GLU A 102 2.10 -14.10 9.85
N LYS A 103 2.78 -13.50 8.86
CA LYS A 103 4.24 -13.52 8.78
C LYS A 103 4.89 -12.46 9.64
N PHE A 104 4.30 -11.27 9.73
CA PHE A 104 4.90 -10.11 10.38
C PHE A 104 4.11 -9.58 11.56
N GLY A 105 2.95 -10.15 11.85
CA GLY A 105 2.11 -9.68 12.95
C GLY A 105 1.58 -8.27 12.72
N ALA A 106 1.26 -7.94 11.47
CA ALA A 106 0.77 -6.60 11.12
C ALA A 106 -0.44 -6.23 11.97
N GLU A 107 -0.44 -5.03 12.56
CA GLU A 107 -1.45 -4.61 13.53
C GLU A 107 -2.20 -3.36 13.17
N TRP A 108 -1.60 -2.45 12.39
CA TRP A 108 -2.21 -1.14 12.16
C TRP A 108 -1.74 -0.49 10.87
N LEU A 109 -2.50 0.53 10.43
CA LEU A 109 -2.19 1.27 9.21
C LEU A 109 -2.86 2.63 9.22
N TRP A 110 -2.37 3.53 8.36
CA TRP A 110 -3.04 4.78 8.01
C TRP A 110 -3.69 4.64 6.64
N ALA A 111 -4.92 5.11 6.50
CA ALA A 111 -5.65 5.09 5.23
C ALA A 111 -6.21 6.48 4.94
N LEU A 112 -6.33 6.83 3.66
CA LEU A 112 -6.98 8.07 3.25
C LEU A 112 -8.42 8.08 3.76
N GLU A 113 -8.80 9.15 4.48
CA GLU A 113 -10.15 9.26 5.04
C GLU A 113 -11.26 9.11 3.99
N TYR A 114 -11.00 9.57 2.77
CA TYR A 114 -11.97 9.53 1.67
C TYR A 114 -12.02 8.19 0.94
N ASN A 115 -11.10 7.28 1.23
CA ASN A 115 -11.06 5.98 0.57
C ASN A 115 -12.02 5.00 1.27
N GLU A 116 -13.30 5.17 1.04
CA GLU A 116 -14.34 4.34 1.65
C GLU A 116 -14.18 2.86 1.30
N ARG A 117 -13.81 2.57 0.06
CA ARG A 117 -13.61 1.19 -0.41
C ARG A 117 -12.45 0.52 0.31
N GLY A 118 -11.33 1.24 0.47
CA GLY A 118 -10.18 0.72 1.19
C GLY A 118 -10.46 0.49 2.66
N ILE A 119 -11.13 1.45 3.31
CA ILE A 119 -11.51 1.34 4.71
C ILE A 119 -12.46 0.13 4.90
N ALA A 120 -13.44 -0.02 4.03
CA ALA A 120 -14.36 -1.16 4.08
C ALA A 120 -13.62 -2.49 3.91
N PHE A 121 -12.61 -2.54 3.02
CA PHE A 121 -11.78 -3.72 2.83
C PHE A 121 -11.07 -4.12 4.13
N TYR A 122 -10.42 -3.17 4.79
CA TYR A 122 -9.72 -3.46 6.04
C TYR A 122 -10.68 -3.88 7.14
N ARG A 123 -11.86 -3.25 7.22
CA ARG A 123 -12.87 -3.61 8.22
C ARG A 123 -13.40 -5.03 8.02
N ARG A 124 -13.57 -5.46 6.78
CA ARG A 124 -13.96 -6.86 6.49
C ARG A 124 -12.90 -7.88 6.92
N HIS A 125 -11.65 -7.43 7.05
CA HIS A 125 -10.52 -8.31 7.39
C HIS A 125 -10.03 -8.11 8.82
N GLY A 126 -10.87 -7.61 9.71
CA GLY A 126 -10.58 -7.58 11.15
C GLY A 126 -9.89 -6.33 11.65
N PHE A 127 -9.84 -5.26 10.86
CA PHE A 127 -9.32 -3.97 11.30
C PHE A 127 -10.48 -3.02 11.59
N GLU A 128 -10.31 -2.13 12.56
CA GLU A 128 -11.31 -1.12 12.91
C GLU A 128 -10.68 0.25 13.05
N LEU A 129 -11.49 1.28 12.80
CA LEU A 129 -11.08 2.66 12.99
C LEU A 129 -10.79 2.90 14.48
N THR A 130 -9.64 3.52 14.76
CA THR A 130 -9.24 3.81 16.15
C THR A 130 -9.74 5.17 16.64
N GLY A 131 -10.17 6.04 15.73
CA GLY A 131 -10.47 7.43 16.04
C GLY A 131 -9.28 8.37 15.88
N GLU A 132 -8.07 7.83 15.74
CA GLU A 132 -6.88 8.65 15.50
C GLU A 132 -6.85 9.15 14.07
N LYS A 133 -6.47 10.40 13.89
CA LYS A 133 -6.39 11.07 12.59
C LYS A 133 -5.11 11.86 12.48
N MET A 134 -4.62 12.04 11.25
CA MET A 134 -3.50 12.93 10.98
C MET A 134 -3.66 13.58 9.61
N ILE A 135 -2.94 14.65 9.36
CA ILE A 135 -2.86 15.29 8.06
C ILE A 135 -1.43 15.10 7.54
N GLU A 136 -1.27 14.41 6.41
CA GLU A 136 0.01 14.22 5.76
C GLU A 136 0.22 15.31 4.70
N ASP A 137 1.43 15.82 4.59
CA ASP A 137 1.79 16.85 3.60
C ASP A 137 0.87 18.09 3.65
N GLU A 138 0.33 18.39 4.81
CA GLU A 138 -0.56 19.54 5.07
C GLU A 138 -1.94 19.46 4.41
N TRP A 139 -2.21 18.42 3.58
CA TRP A 139 -3.48 18.38 2.84
C TRP A 139 -4.10 16.99 2.68
N VAL A 140 -3.46 15.92 3.11
CA VAL A 140 -3.99 14.56 2.98
C VAL A 140 -4.50 14.06 4.33
N PRO A 141 -5.83 14.01 4.54
CA PRO A 141 -6.38 13.51 5.82
C PRO A 141 -6.32 11.99 5.88
N LEU A 142 -5.69 11.48 6.92
CA LEU A 142 -5.56 10.05 7.15
C LEU A 142 -6.29 9.63 8.42
N VAL A 143 -6.82 8.41 8.40
CA VAL A 143 -7.43 7.77 9.57
C VAL A 143 -6.66 6.49 9.88
N LYS A 144 -6.54 6.17 11.17
CA LYS A 144 -5.83 4.97 11.59
C LYS A 144 -6.80 3.82 11.81
N LEU A 145 -6.42 2.65 11.28
CA LEU A 145 -7.12 1.41 11.56
C LEU A 145 -6.17 0.47 12.30
N ALA A 146 -6.71 -0.31 13.21
CA ALA A 146 -5.94 -1.30 13.95
C ALA A 146 -6.71 -2.62 14.00
N ARG A 147 -5.94 -3.71 14.05
CA ARG A 147 -6.52 -5.04 14.10
C ARG A 147 -7.18 -5.27 15.45
N ILE A 148 -8.40 -5.83 15.42
CA ILE A 148 -9.12 -6.19 16.63
C ILE A 148 -8.46 -7.42 17.24
N ALA A 149 -8.11 -7.33 18.52
CA ALA A 149 -7.53 -8.47 19.21
C ALA A 149 -8.57 -9.57 19.35
N GLU A 150 -8.21 -10.79 18.99
CA GLU A 150 -9.05 -11.95 19.23
C GLU A 150 -9.05 -12.27 20.73
N LYS A 151 -10.20 -12.60 21.23
CA LYS A 151 -10.34 -12.99 22.63
C LYS A 151 -10.35 -14.51 22.78
#